data_473190c74dd07973673df025cd687cdf
#
_entry.id   473190c74dd07973673df025cd687cdf
#
_cell.length_a   1.000
_cell.length_b   1.000
_cell.length_c   1.000
_cell.angle_alpha   90.00
_cell.angle_beta   90.00
_cell.angle_gamma   90.00
#
_symmetry.space_group_name_H-M   'P 1'
#
loop_
_entity.id
_entity.type
_entity.pdbx_description
1 polymer ?
#
loop_
_entity_poly.entity_id
_entity_poly.type
_entity_poly.pdbx_seq_one_letter_code
_entity_poly.pdbx_strand_id
1 'polypeptide(L)'
;LYKNQNYINNLYNKTNSSSSNLNSANNVSDFNETYSKKLSELKQYTNDSKDFHSDFVEKFSDLRKSSNSLKANGSGSVFQANTYGSSDTSVVSISKTGSSDTNDYKVEVNQLATGKSISTNELDSSGNELVKYGSISINNGQKSYSFDVNNNSALNNKDAINKIAEKVNKAGIGVKATLEEKDGKSSLKLESTTTGENSKLSVAFENNLSNELNVKSTQEGKNAKYKVNGVDYSSESNSINLSSVVKATLNNVGKAEVSSNNIDSKKIVDAVKTFADDYNKVVSFLSDNSSKSTKLENLADSFGLNKYSSSSLEDIGVTVGSNGKLSVNEKNLKIAISKDYKYVKDVLGGSSGTANQTYTKVQDAMNNSKNLYPSFQFTSSDSSIHSYNNINNIYGQYNSMYSSGVFLNSLI
;
A
#
# COMPACT_ATOMS: atom_id res chain seq x y z
N LEU A 1 -2.52 21.63 27.03
CA LEU A 1 -3.75 21.43 27.82
C LEU A 1 -3.54 21.84 29.29
N TYR A 2 -2.54 21.35 30.00
CA TYR A 2 -2.29 21.66 31.43
C TYR A 2 -2.01 23.15 31.72
N LYS A 3 -1.34 23.88 30.83
CA LYS A 3 -1.08 25.33 31.01
C LYS A 3 -2.35 26.16 30.90
N ASN A 4 -3.31 25.74 30.07
CA ASN A 4 -4.58 26.48 29.89
C ASN A 4 -5.54 26.28 31.06
N GLN A 5 -5.55 25.09 31.69
CA GLN A 5 -6.38 24.83 32.87
C GLN A 5 -5.93 25.70 34.08
N ASN A 6 -4.63 25.84 34.28
CA ASN A 6 -4.07 26.69 35.34
C ASN A 6 -4.36 28.18 35.11
N TYR A 7 -4.37 28.62 33.84
CA TYR A 7 -4.71 30.00 33.49
C TYR A 7 -6.18 30.31 33.75
N ILE A 8 -7.07 29.41 33.37
CA ILE A 8 -8.51 29.49 33.62
C ILE A 8 -8.78 29.50 35.13
N ASN A 9 -8.13 28.65 35.92
CA ASN A 9 -8.26 28.61 37.36
C ASN A 9 -7.71 29.90 38.05
N ASN A 10 -6.61 30.47 37.53
CA ASN A 10 -6.09 31.76 38.02
C ASN A 10 -7.01 32.94 37.70
N LEU A 11 -7.71 32.93 36.58
CA LEU A 11 -8.73 33.94 36.25
C LEU A 11 -9.95 33.83 37.17
N TYR A 12 -10.43 32.61 37.40
CA TYR A 12 -11.51 32.37 38.38
C TYR A 12 -11.18 32.90 39.78
N ASN A 13 -9.96 32.64 40.24
CA ASN A 13 -9.48 33.13 41.53
C ASN A 13 -9.29 34.65 41.58
N LYS A 14 -8.90 35.27 40.43
CA LYS A 14 -8.68 36.74 40.34
C LYS A 14 -9.99 37.52 40.24
N THR A 15 -11.01 36.95 39.61
CA THR A 15 -12.38 37.55 39.58
C THR A 15 -13.06 37.50 40.93
N ASN A 16 -12.87 36.42 41.70
CA ASN A 16 -13.38 36.34 43.08
C ASN A 16 -12.72 37.35 44.04
N SER A 17 -11.49 37.75 43.79
CA SER A 17 -10.78 38.76 44.60
C SER A 17 -11.13 40.22 44.24
N SER A 18 -11.74 40.46 43.05
CA SER A 18 -12.11 41.81 42.58
C SER A 18 -13.59 42.18 42.82
N SER A 19 -14.35 41.31 43.47
CA SER A 19 -15.81 41.47 43.67
C SER A 19 -16.22 42.38 44.81
N SER A 20 -15.33 43.26 45.33
CA SER A 20 -15.59 44.16 46.47
C SER A 20 -16.54 45.35 46.17
N ASN A 21 -17.11 45.45 44.94
CA ASN A 21 -18.02 46.56 44.58
C ASN A 21 -19.41 46.13 44.03
N LEU A 22 -19.83 44.87 44.24
CA LEU A 22 -21.16 44.39 43.86
C LEU A 22 -22.09 44.33 45.08
N ASN A 23 -22.86 45.36 45.27
CA ASN A 23 -23.69 45.61 46.45
C ASN A 23 -25.03 44.84 46.50
N SER A 24 -25.18 43.63 45.95
CA SER A 24 -26.26 42.75 46.33
C SER A 24 -25.89 41.26 46.06
N ALA A 25 -26.18 40.38 47.01
CA ALA A 25 -25.89 38.94 46.97
C ALA A 25 -26.56 38.23 45.78
N ASN A 26 -27.73 38.68 45.34
CA ASN A 26 -28.43 38.12 44.19
C ASN A 26 -27.72 38.40 42.85
N ASN A 27 -27.15 39.60 42.67
CA ASN A 27 -26.42 39.94 41.43
C ASN A 27 -25.11 39.16 41.26
N VAL A 28 -24.48 38.78 42.38
CA VAL A 28 -23.25 37.97 42.35
C VAL A 28 -23.56 36.51 42.02
N SER A 29 -24.66 35.97 42.55
CA SER A 29 -25.10 34.62 42.24
C SER A 29 -25.48 34.47 40.78
N ASP A 30 -26.26 35.35 40.21
CA ASP A 30 -26.69 35.33 38.81
C ASP A 30 -25.52 35.53 37.85
N PHE A 31 -24.55 36.39 38.23
CA PHE A 31 -23.32 36.56 37.46
C PHE A 31 -22.48 35.29 37.43
N ASN A 32 -22.28 34.62 38.57
CA ASN A 32 -21.48 33.40 38.65
C ASN A 32 -22.13 32.25 37.89
N GLU A 33 -23.46 32.12 37.91
CA GLU A 33 -24.20 31.12 37.13
C GLU A 33 -24.08 31.38 35.63
N THR A 34 -24.33 32.61 35.19
CA THR A 34 -24.19 33.00 33.77
C THR A 34 -22.77 32.81 33.28
N TYR A 35 -21.76 33.20 34.07
CA TYR A 35 -20.35 33.01 33.74
C TYR A 35 -19.97 31.53 33.62
N SER A 36 -20.40 30.69 34.57
CA SER A 36 -20.14 29.26 34.57
C SER A 36 -20.76 28.57 33.35
N LYS A 37 -21.99 28.97 32.98
CA LYS A 37 -22.67 28.50 31.78
C LYS A 37 -21.92 28.88 30.52
N LYS A 38 -21.50 30.13 30.36
CA LYS A 38 -20.72 30.60 29.18
C LYS A 38 -19.37 29.96 29.09
N LEU A 39 -18.70 29.69 30.21
CA LEU A 39 -17.44 28.95 30.21
C LEU A 39 -17.63 27.50 29.77
N SER A 40 -18.74 26.86 30.15
CA SER A 40 -19.07 25.52 29.67
C SER A 40 -19.38 25.50 28.17
N GLU A 41 -20.17 26.46 27.67
CA GLU A 41 -20.45 26.62 26.23
C GLU A 41 -19.17 26.85 25.43
N LEU A 42 -18.24 27.67 25.92
CA LEU A 42 -16.94 27.91 25.27
C LEU A 42 -16.07 26.65 25.26
N LYS A 43 -16.06 25.86 26.32
CA LYS A 43 -15.34 24.59 26.37
C LYS A 43 -15.91 23.60 25.37
N GLN A 44 -17.22 23.49 25.29
CA GLN A 44 -17.89 22.61 24.31
C GLN A 44 -17.58 23.07 22.88
N TYR A 45 -17.76 24.35 22.56
CA TYR A 45 -17.39 24.93 21.27
C TYR A 45 -15.94 24.61 20.87
N THR A 46 -15.04 24.70 21.83
CA THR A 46 -13.63 24.39 21.60
C THR A 46 -13.40 22.94 21.19
N ASN A 47 -14.04 22.01 21.89
CA ASN A 47 -13.94 20.59 21.57
C ASN A 47 -14.58 20.31 20.20
N ASP A 48 -15.80 20.82 19.98
CA ASP A 48 -16.51 20.63 18.70
C ASP A 48 -15.74 21.22 17.52
N SER A 49 -15.11 22.39 17.69
CA SER A 49 -14.28 23.02 16.67
C SER A 49 -13.01 22.20 16.40
N LYS A 50 -12.38 21.66 17.45
CA LYS A 50 -11.20 20.79 17.31
C LYS A 50 -11.53 19.50 16.58
N ASP A 51 -12.63 18.85 16.94
CA ASP A 51 -13.08 17.60 16.32
C ASP A 51 -13.45 17.84 14.85
N PHE A 52 -14.16 18.93 14.55
CA PHE A 52 -14.43 19.36 13.19
C PHE A 52 -13.16 19.54 12.36
N HIS A 53 -12.17 20.25 12.89
CA HIS A 53 -10.92 20.49 12.16
C HIS A 53 -10.11 19.20 11.95
N SER A 54 -10.06 18.31 12.95
CA SER A 54 -9.42 17.01 12.84
C SER A 54 -10.04 16.18 11.72
N ASP A 55 -11.35 16.06 11.74
CA ASP A 55 -12.14 15.34 10.74
C ASP A 55 -12.01 15.95 9.34
N PHE A 56 -12.02 17.27 9.24
CA PHE A 56 -11.82 17.99 7.99
C PHE A 56 -10.46 17.65 7.38
N VAL A 57 -9.37 17.81 8.15
CA VAL A 57 -8.01 17.57 7.68
C VAL A 57 -7.82 16.12 7.24
N GLU A 58 -8.30 15.15 8.02
CA GLU A 58 -8.22 13.73 7.70
C GLU A 58 -8.92 13.43 6.37
N LYS A 59 -10.22 13.71 6.30
CA LYS A 59 -11.05 13.35 5.13
C LYS A 59 -10.62 14.07 3.85
N PHE A 60 -10.27 15.35 3.94
CA PHE A 60 -9.81 16.12 2.79
C PHE A 60 -8.39 15.72 2.35
N SER A 61 -7.50 15.38 3.28
CA SER A 61 -6.18 14.86 2.92
C SER A 61 -6.26 13.52 2.20
N ASP A 62 -7.12 12.61 2.65
CA ASP A 62 -7.31 11.32 2.01
C ASP A 62 -7.92 11.47 0.61
N LEU A 63 -8.95 12.30 0.46
CA LEU A 63 -9.53 12.60 -0.85
C LEU A 63 -8.52 13.29 -1.78
N ARG A 64 -7.64 14.15 -1.26
CA ARG A 64 -6.54 14.73 -2.05
C ARG A 64 -5.61 13.67 -2.60
N LYS A 65 -5.20 12.72 -1.76
CA LYS A 65 -4.29 11.61 -2.15
C LYS A 65 -4.94 10.72 -3.20
N SER A 66 -6.16 10.28 -2.97
CA SER A 66 -6.88 9.40 -3.90
C SER A 66 -7.21 10.10 -5.22
N SER A 67 -7.60 11.37 -5.19
CA SER A 67 -7.77 12.20 -6.39
C SER A 67 -6.47 12.34 -7.19
N ASN A 68 -5.33 12.60 -6.51
CA ASN A 68 -4.03 12.72 -7.18
C ASN A 68 -3.60 11.44 -7.86
N SER A 69 -3.93 10.27 -7.28
CA SER A 69 -3.61 8.98 -7.89
C SER A 69 -4.34 8.72 -9.21
N LEU A 70 -5.46 9.39 -9.44
CA LEU A 70 -6.28 9.29 -10.65
C LEU A 70 -6.06 10.44 -11.63
N LYS A 71 -5.17 11.41 -11.38
CA LYS A 71 -4.86 12.47 -12.36
C LYS A 71 -4.09 11.89 -13.53
N ALA A 72 -4.48 12.23 -14.76
CA ALA A 72 -3.85 11.69 -15.98
C ALA A 72 -2.33 11.91 -16.05
N ASN A 73 -1.84 13.03 -15.50
CA ASN A 73 -0.43 13.42 -15.50
C ASN A 73 0.14 13.66 -14.09
N GLY A 74 -0.50 13.15 -13.04
CA GLY A 74 -0.05 13.29 -11.66
C GLY A 74 1.15 12.39 -11.33
N SER A 75 2.08 12.85 -10.51
CA SER A 75 3.13 11.97 -9.96
C SER A 75 2.48 10.85 -9.14
N GLY A 76 2.84 9.60 -9.41
CA GLY A 76 2.22 8.42 -8.79
C GLY A 76 0.83 8.04 -9.33
N SER A 77 0.39 8.65 -10.44
CA SER A 77 -0.86 8.31 -11.08
C SER A 77 -0.90 6.85 -11.55
N VAL A 78 -2.04 6.20 -11.35
CA VAL A 78 -2.29 4.85 -11.86
C VAL A 78 -2.32 4.79 -13.39
N PHE A 79 -2.50 5.93 -14.06
CA PHE A 79 -2.50 6.05 -15.51
C PHE A 79 -1.11 6.29 -16.11
N GLN A 80 -0.10 6.60 -15.29
CA GLN A 80 1.29 6.79 -15.75
C GLN A 80 2.14 5.52 -15.68
N ALA A 81 1.64 4.48 -15.04
CA ALA A 81 2.30 3.19 -15.07
C ALA A 81 2.12 2.59 -16.48
N ASN A 82 3.08 2.82 -17.37
CA ASN A 82 3.33 1.89 -18.46
C ASN A 82 3.73 0.58 -17.83
N THR A 83 2.75 -0.23 -17.46
CA THR A 83 2.98 -1.58 -16.96
C THR A 83 3.14 -2.46 -18.18
N TYR A 84 4.34 -2.97 -18.34
CA TYR A 84 4.54 -4.08 -19.25
C TYR A 84 3.75 -5.27 -18.73
N GLY A 85 3.03 -5.91 -19.61
CA GLY A 85 2.35 -7.14 -19.31
C GLY A 85 2.71 -8.19 -20.33
N SER A 86 2.56 -9.45 -19.93
CA SER A 86 2.74 -10.61 -20.77
C SER A 86 1.39 -11.16 -21.17
N SER A 87 1.25 -11.56 -22.44
CA SER A 87 0.07 -12.28 -22.93
C SER A 87 -0.08 -13.65 -22.28
N ASP A 88 1.03 -14.23 -21.79
CA ASP A 88 1.06 -15.49 -21.05
C ASP A 88 2.11 -15.43 -19.93
N THR A 89 1.63 -15.15 -18.71
CA THR A 89 2.46 -15.07 -17.51
C THR A 89 2.99 -16.42 -17.05
N SER A 90 2.42 -17.53 -17.53
CA SER A 90 2.95 -18.87 -17.27
C SER A 90 4.22 -19.13 -18.07
N VAL A 91 4.43 -18.46 -19.21
CA VAL A 91 5.63 -18.56 -20.05
C VAL A 91 6.63 -17.47 -19.70
N VAL A 92 6.19 -16.21 -19.65
CA VAL A 92 7.04 -15.05 -19.33
C VAL A 92 6.30 -14.12 -18.39
N SER A 93 6.89 -13.80 -17.25
CA SER A 93 6.38 -12.77 -16.32
C SER A 93 7.31 -11.56 -16.30
N ILE A 94 6.71 -10.36 -16.06
CA ILE A 94 7.47 -9.11 -15.99
C ILE A 94 7.83 -8.83 -14.54
N SER A 95 9.12 -8.62 -14.26
CA SER A 95 9.63 -8.41 -12.90
C SER A 95 9.96 -6.95 -12.60
N LYS A 96 10.24 -6.15 -13.63
CA LYS A 96 10.51 -4.72 -13.48
C LYS A 96 10.20 -3.96 -14.76
N THR A 97 9.65 -2.76 -14.60
CA THR A 97 9.38 -1.84 -15.70
C THR A 97 9.91 -0.45 -15.38
N GLY A 98 10.45 0.23 -16.40
CA GLY A 98 10.74 1.66 -16.36
C GLY A 98 9.79 2.41 -17.27
N SER A 99 9.61 3.70 -17.04
CA SER A 99 8.65 4.54 -17.75
C SER A 99 9.09 5.00 -19.15
N SER A 100 10.34 4.72 -19.55
CA SER A 100 10.94 5.25 -20.77
C SER A 100 10.93 4.28 -21.96
N ASP A 101 10.50 3.04 -21.78
CA ASP A 101 10.40 2.05 -22.86
C ASP A 101 8.96 1.90 -23.32
N THR A 102 8.75 1.89 -24.63
CA THR A 102 7.42 1.74 -25.26
C THR A 102 7.40 0.62 -26.31
N ASN A 103 8.48 -0.20 -26.38
CA ASN A 103 8.58 -1.26 -27.36
C ASN A 103 7.81 -2.51 -26.93
N ASP A 104 7.26 -3.21 -27.88
CA ASP A 104 6.70 -4.55 -27.68
C ASP A 104 7.76 -5.61 -27.97
N TYR A 105 7.70 -6.72 -27.24
CA TYR A 105 8.66 -7.82 -27.36
C TYR A 105 7.90 -9.14 -27.59
N LYS A 106 8.25 -9.85 -28.66
CA LYS A 106 7.82 -11.23 -28.89
C LYS A 106 8.88 -12.15 -28.32
N VAL A 107 8.55 -12.85 -27.24
CA VAL A 107 9.47 -13.76 -26.55
C VAL A 107 9.06 -15.19 -26.85
N GLU A 108 9.99 -15.97 -27.35
CA GLU A 108 9.85 -17.42 -27.56
C GLU A 108 10.90 -18.14 -26.71
N VAL A 109 10.46 -18.87 -25.69
CA VAL A 109 11.32 -19.62 -24.79
C VAL A 109 11.46 -21.04 -25.31
N ASN A 110 12.68 -21.43 -25.71
CA ASN A 110 12.97 -22.76 -26.23
C ASN A 110 13.50 -23.69 -25.14
N GLN A 111 14.20 -23.13 -24.13
CA GLN A 111 14.78 -23.88 -23.01
C GLN A 111 14.96 -22.94 -21.82
N LEU A 112 14.65 -23.42 -20.62
CA LEU A 112 14.97 -22.73 -19.39
C LEU A 112 16.40 -22.98 -18.94
N ALA A 113 16.98 -22.00 -18.24
CA ALA A 113 18.22 -22.22 -17.50
C ALA A 113 17.96 -23.16 -16.32
N THR A 114 18.85 -24.13 -16.14
CA THR A 114 18.82 -25.07 -15.00
C THR A 114 20.16 -25.08 -14.28
N GLY A 115 20.14 -25.33 -13.00
CA GLY A 115 21.35 -25.56 -12.20
C GLY A 115 21.91 -26.96 -12.44
N LYS A 116 23.20 -27.14 -12.15
CA LYS A 116 23.80 -28.47 -12.05
C LYS A 116 23.09 -29.25 -10.96
N SER A 117 22.73 -30.50 -11.26
CA SER A 117 22.09 -31.38 -10.27
C SER A 117 22.80 -32.72 -10.15
N ILE A 118 22.71 -33.29 -8.97
CA ILE A 118 23.30 -34.57 -8.60
C ILE A 118 22.19 -35.39 -7.90
N SER A 119 21.96 -36.60 -8.39
CA SER A 119 21.07 -37.57 -7.74
C SER A 119 21.87 -38.75 -7.22
N THR A 120 21.52 -39.19 -6.01
CA THR A 120 22.11 -40.38 -5.41
C THR A 120 21.46 -41.65 -5.96
N ASN A 121 22.09 -42.80 -5.63
CA ASN A 121 21.43 -44.09 -5.80
C ASN A 121 20.11 -44.12 -5.02
N GLU A 122 19.22 -45.01 -5.48
CA GLU A 122 17.91 -45.24 -4.89
C GLU A 122 18.04 -46.33 -3.82
N LEU A 123 17.44 -46.12 -2.64
CA LEU A 123 17.34 -47.08 -1.54
C LEU A 123 15.88 -47.43 -1.32
N ASP A 124 15.62 -48.63 -0.76
CA ASP A 124 14.27 -48.97 -0.32
C ASP A 124 13.75 -47.92 0.69
N SER A 125 12.62 -47.32 0.44
CA SER A 125 12.07 -46.27 1.30
C SER A 125 11.84 -46.74 2.75
N SER A 126 11.47 -48.01 2.91
CA SER A 126 11.21 -48.64 4.20
C SER A 126 12.46 -49.26 4.89
N GLY A 127 13.59 -49.35 4.14
CA GLY A 127 14.86 -49.83 4.65
C GLY A 127 15.48 -48.94 5.73
N ASN A 128 16.50 -49.44 6.41
CA ASN A 128 17.15 -48.76 7.56
C ASN A 128 18.64 -48.47 7.35
N GLU A 129 19.15 -48.63 6.15
CA GLU A 129 20.58 -48.51 5.82
C GLU A 129 21.14 -47.13 6.16
N LEU A 130 20.32 -46.05 6.01
CA LEU A 130 20.69 -44.68 6.31
C LEU A 130 20.40 -44.22 7.74
N VAL A 131 19.88 -45.10 8.60
CA VAL A 131 19.66 -44.77 10.02
C VAL A 131 20.99 -44.85 10.75
N LYS A 132 21.90 -43.92 10.47
CA LYS A 132 23.30 -43.91 10.89
C LYS A 132 23.83 -42.50 11.06
N TYR A 133 25.01 -42.38 11.62
CA TYR A 133 25.79 -41.16 11.70
C TYR A 133 26.78 -41.06 10.53
N GLY A 134 26.98 -39.87 9.99
CA GLY A 134 27.95 -39.56 8.95
C GLY A 134 28.06 -38.07 8.66
N SER A 135 28.76 -37.73 7.57
CA SER A 135 28.84 -36.36 7.12
C SER A 135 28.62 -36.23 5.61
N ILE A 136 28.15 -35.06 5.19
CA ILE A 136 27.99 -34.68 3.79
C ILE A 136 28.76 -33.38 3.53
N SER A 137 29.65 -33.42 2.55
CA SER A 137 30.38 -32.24 2.06
C SER A 137 29.81 -31.79 0.73
N ILE A 138 29.37 -30.54 0.63
CA ILE A 138 28.78 -29.95 -0.57
C ILE A 138 29.62 -28.76 -0.98
N ASN A 139 30.08 -28.74 -2.24
CA ASN A 139 30.75 -27.60 -2.85
C ASN A 139 29.83 -26.99 -3.92
N ASN A 140 29.47 -25.71 -3.76
CA ASN A 140 28.59 -24.98 -4.67
C ASN A 140 29.34 -24.17 -5.75
N GLY A 141 30.65 -24.43 -5.90
CA GLY A 141 31.52 -23.72 -6.83
C GLY A 141 32.17 -22.46 -6.26
N GLN A 142 31.67 -21.93 -5.13
CA GLN A 142 32.25 -20.79 -4.43
C GLN A 142 32.90 -21.24 -3.12
N LYS A 143 32.25 -22.15 -2.38
CA LYS A 143 32.67 -22.60 -1.06
C LYS A 143 32.23 -24.04 -0.81
N SER A 144 33.05 -24.74 -0.01
CA SER A 144 32.68 -26.06 0.52
C SER A 144 32.03 -25.92 1.90
N TYR A 145 30.98 -26.70 2.09
CA TYR A 145 30.21 -26.77 3.33
C TYR A 145 30.16 -28.22 3.80
N SER A 146 30.50 -28.47 5.04
CA SER A 146 30.40 -29.80 5.64
C SER A 146 29.30 -29.82 6.72
N PHE A 147 28.50 -30.86 6.70
CA PHE A 147 27.39 -31.07 7.63
C PHE A 147 27.49 -32.43 8.27
N ASP A 148 27.58 -32.49 9.60
CA ASP A 148 27.37 -33.71 10.32
C ASP A 148 25.89 -34.12 10.25
N VAL A 149 25.64 -35.33 9.87
CA VAL A 149 24.32 -35.92 9.73
C VAL A 149 24.15 -36.99 10.81
N ASN A 150 23.17 -36.80 11.69
CA ASN A 150 22.78 -37.80 12.67
C ASN A 150 21.35 -38.27 12.36
N ASN A 151 21.24 -39.43 11.72
CA ASN A 151 19.97 -40.03 11.33
C ASN A 151 19.47 -41.06 12.35
N ASN A 152 20.08 -41.19 13.53
CA ASN A 152 19.72 -42.22 14.54
C ASN A 152 18.25 -42.12 14.98
N SER A 153 17.62 -40.94 14.82
CA SER A 153 16.19 -40.75 15.09
C SER A 153 15.29 -40.90 13.85
N ALA A 154 15.86 -41.29 12.71
CA ALA A 154 15.08 -41.57 11.51
C ALA A 154 14.38 -42.92 11.61
N LEU A 155 13.17 -43.01 11.09
CA LEU A 155 12.37 -44.25 11.14
C LEU A 155 12.77 -45.23 10.03
N ASN A 156 13.24 -44.71 8.89
CA ASN A 156 13.62 -45.48 7.71
C ASN A 156 14.47 -44.61 6.76
N ASN A 157 14.86 -45.13 5.61
CA ASN A 157 15.67 -44.43 4.61
C ASN A 157 14.98 -43.16 4.08
N LYS A 158 13.69 -43.22 3.82
CA LYS A 158 12.91 -42.05 3.39
C LYS A 158 13.02 -40.89 4.39
N ASP A 159 12.78 -41.20 5.68
CA ASP A 159 12.85 -40.20 6.76
C ASP A 159 14.29 -39.65 6.92
N ALA A 160 15.30 -40.55 6.80
CA ALA A 160 16.69 -40.18 6.85
C ALA A 160 17.10 -39.23 5.69
N ILE A 161 16.69 -39.52 4.45
CA ILE A 161 16.94 -38.65 3.28
C ILE A 161 16.24 -37.32 3.43
N ASN A 162 14.99 -37.31 3.94
CA ASN A 162 14.24 -36.08 4.18
C ASN A 162 14.98 -35.19 5.21
N LYS A 163 15.45 -35.72 6.28
CA LYS A 163 16.24 -34.99 7.30
C LYS A 163 17.53 -34.40 6.74
N ILE A 164 18.21 -35.13 5.84
CA ILE A 164 19.39 -34.61 5.12
C ILE A 164 18.96 -33.41 4.24
N ALA A 165 17.90 -33.56 3.46
CA ALA A 165 17.41 -32.51 2.57
C ALA A 165 17.01 -31.24 3.35
N GLU A 166 16.29 -31.38 4.45
CA GLU A 166 15.92 -30.29 5.34
C GLU A 166 17.14 -29.55 5.90
N LYS A 167 18.16 -30.30 6.33
CA LYS A 167 19.39 -29.72 6.88
C LYS A 167 20.16 -28.91 5.85
N VAL A 168 20.30 -29.41 4.62
CA VAL A 168 20.93 -28.70 3.51
C VAL A 168 20.14 -27.45 3.14
N ASN A 169 18.82 -27.57 3.02
CA ASN A 169 17.95 -26.43 2.68
C ASN A 169 17.99 -25.33 3.75
N LYS A 170 17.96 -25.73 5.04
CA LYS A 170 18.05 -24.78 6.16
C LYS A 170 19.36 -24.01 6.20
N ALA A 171 20.43 -24.60 5.70
CA ALA A 171 21.74 -23.95 5.67
C ALA A 171 21.87 -22.82 4.64
N GLY A 172 20.95 -22.73 3.66
CA GLY A 172 20.90 -21.62 2.69
C GLY A 172 22.16 -21.46 1.84
N ILE A 173 22.83 -22.57 1.51
CA ILE A 173 24.14 -22.61 0.83
C ILE A 173 24.06 -22.50 -0.70
N GLY A 174 22.95 -22.04 -1.26
CA GLY A 174 22.77 -21.97 -2.71
C GLY A 174 22.56 -23.33 -3.37
N VAL A 175 22.14 -24.33 -2.60
CA VAL A 175 21.80 -25.67 -3.08
C VAL A 175 20.44 -26.07 -2.53
N LYS A 176 19.55 -26.53 -3.42
CA LYS A 176 18.26 -27.09 -3.08
C LYS A 176 18.41 -28.61 -2.99
N ALA A 177 18.02 -29.17 -1.86
CA ALA A 177 17.96 -30.62 -1.64
C ALA A 177 16.51 -31.09 -1.65
N THR A 178 16.24 -32.21 -2.34
CA THR A 178 14.89 -32.76 -2.48
C THR A 178 14.94 -34.27 -2.32
N LEU A 179 14.00 -34.81 -1.53
CA LEU A 179 13.70 -36.24 -1.54
C LEU A 179 12.92 -36.57 -2.80
N GLU A 180 13.44 -37.48 -3.61
CA GLU A 180 12.73 -38.05 -4.78
C GLU A 180 12.26 -39.48 -4.40
N GLU A 181 10.99 -39.76 -4.65
CA GLU A 181 10.37 -41.08 -4.43
C GLU A 181 9.80 -41.62 -5.75
N LYS A 182 10.16 -42.87 -6.02
CA LYS A 182 9.64 -43.62 -7.15
C LYS A 182 9.61 -45.12 -6.85
N ASP A 183 8.50 -45.75 -7.11
CA ASP A 183 8.32 -47.20 -7.03
C ASP A 183 8.80 -47.82 -5.67
N GLY A 184 8.49 -47.15 -4.54
CA GLY A 184 8.86 -47.57 -3.21
C GLY A 184 10.32 -47.33 -2.85
N LYS A 185 11.07 -46.64 -3.68
CA LYS A 185 12.47 -46.27 -3.44
C LYS A 185 12.60 -44.76 -3.27
N SER A 186 13.59 -44.37 -2.44
CA SER A 186 13.93 -42.98 -2.13
C SER A 186 15.34 -42.63 -2.57
N SER A 187 15.57 -41.43 -3.07
CA SER A 187 16.90 -40.90 -3.38
C SER A 187 16.98 -39.39 -3.00
N LEU A 188 18.19 -38.91 -2.82
CA LEU A 188 18.47 -37.51 -2.58
C LEU A 188 18.87 -36.86 -3.88
N LYS A 189 18.15 -35.78 -4.27
CA LYS A 189 18.56 -34.88 -5.35
C LYS A 189 19.07 -33.57 -4.76
N LEU A 190 20.24 -33.15 -5.20
CA LEU A 190 20.84 -31.87 -4.91
C LEU A 190 20.88 -31.03 -6.21
N GLU A 191 20.44 -29.79 -6.16
CA GLU A 191 20.42 -28.89 -7.32
C GLU A 191 20.98 -27.53 -6.95
N SER A 192 21.92 -27.02 -7.70
CA SER A 192 22.42 -25.66 -7.55
C SER A 192 21.33 -24.66 -7.84
N THR A 193 21.14 -23.66 -6.98
CA THR A 193 20.23 -22.53 -7.23
C THR A 193 20.81 -21.53 -8.23
N THR A 194 22.13 -21.59 -8.47
CA THR A 194 22.78 -20.89 -9.59
C THR A 194 22.56 -21.70 -10.85
N THR A 195 21.92 -21.12 -11.85
CA THR A 195 21.61 -21.77 -13.14
C THR A 195 22.68 -21.50 -14.18
N GLY A 196 22.58 -22.17 -15.33
CA GLY A 196 23.48 -21.97 -16.47
C GLY A 196 24.57 -23.05 -16.60
N GLU A 197 25.23 -23.07 -17.73
CA GLU A 197 26.31 -24.03 -18.06
C GLU A 197 27.51 -23.92 -17.10
N ASN A 198 27.72 -22.75 -16.50
CA ASN A 198 28.77 -22.50 -15.51
C ASN A 198 28.37 -22.86 -14.08
N SER A 199 27.16 -23.39 -13.84
CA SER A 199 26.72 -23.85 -12.55
C SER A 199 27.63 -24.95 -12.01
N LYS A 200 28.09 -24.80 -10.78
CA LYS A 200 28.97 -25.75 -10.10
C LYS A 200 28.26 -26.41 -8.92
N LEU A 201 28.44 -27.71 -8.83
CA LEU A 201 27.98 -28.50 -7.69
C LEU A 201 28.79 -29.79 -7.62
N SER A 202 29.29 -30.13 -6.45
CA SER A 202 29.80 -31.47 -6.14
C SER A 202 29.43 -31.85 -4.72
N VAL A 203 29.32 -33.14 -4.48
CA VAL A 203 28.97 -33.71 -3.18
C VAL A 203 29.88 -34.88 -2.87
N ALA A 204 30.25 -35.01 -1.60
CA ALA A 204 30.90 -36.17 -1.07
C ALA A 204 30.18 -36.62 0.22
N PHE A 205 29.99 -37.90 0.35
CA PHE A 205 29.45 -38.54 1.55
C PHE A 205 30.58 -39.20 2.31
N GLU A 206 30.63 -39.07 3.62
CA GLU A 206 31.72 -39.56 4.47
C GLU A 206 31.21 -40.45 5.60
N ASN A 207 32.10 -41.24 6.12
CA ASN A 207 31.81 -42.21 7.21
C ASN A 207 30.72 -43.21 6.78
N ASN A 208 29.80 -43.52 7.66
CA ASN A 208 28.75 -44.52 7.41
C ASN A 208 27.80 -44.15 6.26
N LEU A 209 27.68 -42.86 5.88
CA LEU A 209 26.84 -42.49 4.76
C LEU A 209 27.48 -42.84 3.41
N SER A 210 28.83 -42.85 3.30
CA SER A 210 29.52 -43.13 2.04
C SER A 210 29.35 -44.61 1.59
N ASN A 211 28.95 -45.50 2.47
CA ASN A 211 28.69 -46.88 2.13
C ASN A 211 27.35 -47.10 1.43
N GLU A 212 26.37 -46.24 1.72
CA GLU A 212 24.99 -46.39 1.30
C GLU A 212 24.56 -45.34 0.28
N LEU A 213 25.05 -44.09 0.45
CA LEU A 213 24.75 -42.99 -0.49
C LEU A 213 25.92 -42.74 -1.45
N ASN A 214 25.69 -43.00 -2.73
CA ASN A 214 26.64 -42.74 -3.80
C ASN A 214 25.99 -41.86 -4.88
N VAL A 215 26.81 -41.12 -5.58
CA VAL A 215 26.36 -40.36 -6.76
C VAL A 215 25.99 -41.33 -7.86
N LYS A 216 24.70 -41.37 -8.22
CA LYS A 216 24.18 -42.17 -9.37
C LYS A 216 24.26 -41.44 -10.67
N SER A 217 23.88 -40.15 -10.67
CA SER A 217 23.87 -39.32 -11.88
C SER A 217 24.17 -37.87 -11.57
N THR A 218 24.78 -37.23 -12.57
CA THR A 218 25.03 -35.80 -12.57
C THR A 218 24.46 -35.24 -13.86
N GLN A 219 23.69 -34.16 -13.77
CA GLN A 219 23.21 -33.39 -14.89
C GLN A 219 23.89 -32.03 -14.86
N GLU A 220 24.57 -31.66 -15.92
CA GLU A 220 25.17 -30.32 -16.04
C GLU A 220 24.08 -29.24 -16.15
N GLY A 221 24.37 -28.07 -15.60
CA GLY A 221 23.52 -26.90 -15.77
C GLY A 221 23.39 -26.52 -17.24
N LYS A 222 22.27 -25.90 -17.59
CA LYS A 222 22.00 -25.44 -18.96
C LYS A 222 21.63 -23.98 -18.95
N ASN A 223 22.06 -23.26 -19.98
CA ASN A 223 21.60 -21.90 -20.22
C ASN A 223 20.15 -21.87 -20.70
N ALA A 224 19.43 -20.83 -20.39
CA ALA A 224 18.19 -20.53 -21.09
C ALA A 224 18.51 -20.24 -22.58
N LYS A 225 17.64 -20.74 -23.46
CA LYS A 225 17.66 -20.42 -24.91
C LYS A 225 16.31 -19.84 -25.28
N TYR A 226 16.32 -18.65 -25.82
CA TYR A 226 15.10 -17.92 -26.14
C TYR A 226 15.32 -16.97 -27.31
N LYS A 227 14.23 -16.53 -27.92
CA LYS A 227 14.25 -15.49 -28.96
C LYS A 227 13.50 -14.26 -28.44
N VAL A 228 14.02 -13.08 -28.79
CA VAL A 228 13.33 -11.81 -28.63
C VAL A 228 13.22 -11.17 -30.02
N ASN A 229 11.98 -10.93 -30.45
CA ASN A 229 11.69 -10.39 -31.79
C ASN A 229 12.38 -11.19 -32.94
N GLY A 230 12.47 -12.51 -32.77
CA GLY A 230 13.07 -13.41 -33.76
C GLY A 230 14.58 -13.57 -33.64
N VAL A 231 15.27 -12.81 -32.81
CA VAL A 231 16.71 -12.91 -32.57
C VAL A 231 17.00 -13.91 -31.45
N ASP A 232 17.96 -14.81 -31.65
CA ASP A 232 18.36 -15.82 -30.67
C ASP A 232 19.23 -15.24 -29.56
N TYR A 233 18.93 -15.62 -28.30
CA TYR A 233 19.68 -15.28 -27.10
C TYR A 233 19.93 -16.50 -26.23
N SER A 234 21.00 -16.43 -25.46
CA SER A 234 21.35 -17.40 -24.42
C SER A 234 21.64 -16.64 -23.10
N SER A 235 21.18 -17.19 -21.97
CA SER A 235 21.44 -16.61 -20.66
C SER A 235 21.64 -17.69 -19.61
N GLU A 236 22.56 -17.50 -18.68
CA GLU A 236 22.76 -18.39 -17.54
C GLU A 236 21.60 -18.33 -16.55
N SER A 237 20.73 -17.33 -16.66
CA SER A 237 19.59 -17.08 -15.76
C SER A 237 18.28 -17.07 -16.52
N ASN A 238 17.19 -17.49 -15.84
CA ASN A 238 15.83 -17.29 -16.32
C ASN A 238 15.33 -15.84 -16.11
N SER A 239 16.06 -15.01 -15.37
CA SER A 239 15.80 -13.57 -15.28
C SER A 239 16.60 -12.85 -16.36
N ILE A 240 15.91 -12.24 -17.32
CA ILE A 240 16.50 -11.62 -18.51
C ILE A 240 16.13 -10.13 -18.59
N ASN A 241 16.96 -9.36 -19.30
CA ASN A 241 16.65 -7.99 -19.65
C ASN A 241 16.11 -7.95 -21.10
N LEU A 242 14.86 -7.50 -21.28
CA LEU A 242 14.31 -7.20 -22.61
C LEU A 242 14.81 -5.84 -23.11
N SER A 243 15.03 -4.90 -22.17
CA SER A 243 15.71 -3.63 -22.42
C SER A 243 16.44 -3.17 -21.16
N SER A 244 17.02 -1.96 -21.17
CA SER A 244 17.68 -1.35 -20.00
C SER A 244 16.71 -1.15 -18.81
N VAL A 245 15.42 -1.07 -19.07
CA VAL A 245 14.38 -0.76 -18.06
C VAL A 245 13.32 -1.86 -17.91
N VAL A 246 13.26 -2.85 -18.79
CA VAL A 246 12.29 -3.95 -18.73
C VAL A 246 13.01 -5.26 -18.42
N LYS A 247 12.68 -5.86 -17.28
CA LYS A 247 13.13 -7.19 -16.86
C LYS A 247 11.99 -8.19 -16.89
N ALA A 248 12.29 -9.38 -17.39
CA ALA A 248 11.36 -10.49 -17.47
C ALA A 248 11.94 -11.75 -16.83
N THR A 249 11.06 -12.64 -16.38
CA THR A 249 11.41 -13.98 -15.91
C THR A 249 10.80 -15.00 -16.86
N LEU A 250 11.62 -15.91 -17.35
CA LEU A 250 11.22 -17.06 -18.15
C LEU A 250 10.73 -18.16 -17.20
N ASN A 251 9.45 -18.55 -17.30
CA ASN A 251 8.81 -19.48 -16.39
C ASN A 251 8.63 -20.87 -17.00
N ASN A 252 8.27 -20.93 -18.30
CA ASN A 252 8.11 -22.18 -19.05
C ASN A 252 8.52 -21.98 -20.52
N VAL A 253 8.72 -23.10 -21.20
CA VAL A 253 8.88 -23.15 -22.68
C VAL A 253 7.55 -22.74 -23.31
N GLY A 254 7.63 -21.90 -24.35
CA GLY A 254 6.44 -21.38 -25.05
C GLY A 254 6.68 -20.00 -25.66
N LYS A 255 5.58 -19.35 -26.04
CA LYS A 255 5.60 -18.01 -26.65
C LYS A 255 4.73 -17.06 -25.86
N ALA A 256 5.22 -15.85 -25.67
CA ALA A 256 4.47 -14.77 -25.04
C ALA A 256 4.80 -13.44 -25.74
N GLU A 257 3.82 -12.55 -25.80
CA GLU A 257 4.03 -11.16 -26.20
C GLU A 257 4.08 -10.29 -24.95
N VAL A 258 5.11 -9.49 -24.84
CA VAL A 258 5.31 -8.52 -23.77
C VAL A 258 5.09 -7.14 -24.34
N SER A 259 4.06 -6.45 -23.91
CA SER A 259 3.70 -5.14 -24.44
C SER A 259 3.65 -4.07 -23.38
N SER A 260 4.00 -2.84 -23.79
CA SER A 260 3.99 -1.64 -22.94
C SER A 260 2.57 -1.10 -22.65
N ASN A 261 1.56 -1.64 -23.33
CA ASN A 261 0.17 -1.22 -23.22
C ASN A 261 -0.66 -2.10 -22.27
N ASN A 262 -0.03 -2.90 -21.44
CA ASN A 262 -0.79 -3.70 -20.49
C ASN A 262 -1.27 -2.81 -19.33
N ILE A 263 -2.54 -2.48 -19.42
CA ILE A 263 -3.25 -1.67 -18.45
C ILE A 263 -3.57 -2.55 -17.25
N ASP A 264 -3.00 -2.22 -16.10
CA ASP A 264 -3.40 -2.85 -14.83
C ASP A 264 -4.82 -2.39 -14.44
N SER A 265 -5.81 -3.02 -15.06
CA SER A 265 -7.23 -2.71 -14.82
C SER A 265 -7.59 -2.89 -13.34
N LYS A 266 -6.97 -3.84 -12.64
CA LYS A 266 -7.21 -4.06 -11.21
C LYS A 266 -6.74 -2.85 -10.40
N LYS A 267 -5.53 -2.37 -10.64
CA LYS A 267 -4.98 -1.21 -9.95
C LYS A 267 -5.81 0.05 -10.19
N ILE A 268 -6.32 0.23 -11.42
CA ILE A 268 -7.21 1.36 -11.76
C ILE A 268 -8.54 1.23 -11.00
N VAL A 269 -9.16 0.05 -11.03
CA VAL A 269 -10.42 -0.21 -10.32
C VAL A 269 -10.26 0.04 -8.81
N ASP A 270 -9.20 -0.48 -8.20
CA ASP A 270 -8.93 -0.28 -6.78
C ASP A 270 -8.75 1.22 -6.44
N ALA A 271 -8.04 1.97 -7.28
CA ALA A 271 -7.88 3.41 -7.12
C ALA A 271 -9.20 4.20 -7.27
N VAL A 272 -10.05 3.82 -8.23
CA VAL A 272 -11.36 4.46 -8.43
C VAL A 272 -12.28 4.18 -7.23
N LYS A 273 -12.26 2.98 -6.67
CA LYS A 273 -13.01 2.65 -5.45
C LYS A 273 -12.54 3.47 -4.27
N THR A 274 -11.23 3.54 -4.03
CA THR A 274 -10.66 4.36 -2.95
C THR A 274 -11.06 5.83 -3.11
N PHE A 275 -10.99 6.36 -4.33
CA PHE A 275 -11.43 7.72 -4.63
C PHE A 275 -12.93 7.92 -4.33
N ALA A 276 -13.79 6.99 -4.76
CA ALA A 276 -15.22 7.06 -4.50
C ALA A 276 -15.53 7.02 -2.99
N ASP A 277 -14.86 6.15 -2.25
CA ASP A 277 -15.03 6.04 -0.80
C ASP A 277 -14.61 7.32 -0.07
N ASP A 278 -13.45 7.88 -0.42
CA ASP A 278 -12.96 9.13 0.19
C ASP A 278 -13.81 10.34 -0.21
N TYR A 279 -14.27 10.39 -1.47
CA TYR A 279 -15.22 11.39 -1.93
C TYR A 279 -16.53 11.34 -1.13
N ASN A 280 -17.06 10.14 -0.92
CA ASN A 280 -18.29 9.92 -0.16
C ASN A 280 -18.16 10.32 1.31
N LYS A 281 -16.97 10.10 1.92
CA LYS A 281 -16.68 10.58 3.28
C LYS A 281 -16.72 12.11 3.37
N VAL A 282 -16.14 12.80 2.38
CA VAL A 282 -16.17 14.27 2.31
C VAL A 282 -17.58 14.79 2.06
N VAL A 283 -18.33 14.21 1.12
CA VAL A 283 -19.74 14.58 0.86
C VAL A 283 -20.59 14.41 2.13
N SER A 284 -20.44 13.29 2.86
CA SER A 284 -21.14 13.08 4.13
C SER A 284 -20.74 14.12 5.17
N PHE A 285 -19.45 14.34 5.37
CA PHE A 285 -18.94 15.34 6.31
C PHE A 285 -19.47 16.74 6.03
N LEU A 286 -19.50 17.15 4.77
CA LEU A 286 -20.02 18.43 4.37
C LEU A 286 -21.54 18.53 4.57
N SER A 287 -22.29 17.50 4.22
CA SER A 287 -23.74 17.42 4.49
C SER A 287 -24.06 17.57 5.98
N ASP A 288 -23.33 16.85 6.83
CA ASP A 288 -23.54 16.85 8.29
C ASP A 288 -23.17 18.20 8.95
N ASN A 289 -22.35 19.01 8.27
CA ASN A 289 -21.84 20.28 8.78
C ASN A 289 -22.31 21.52 8.02
N SER A 290 -23.02 21.38 6.89
CA SER A 290 -23.42 22.50 6.02
C SER A 290 -24.23 23.59 6.75
N SER A 291 -25.11 23.18 7.65
CA SER A 291 -25.95 24.10 8.44
C SER A 291 -25.18 24.94 9.46
N LYS A 292 -23.92 24.62 9.75
CA LYS A 292 -23.13 25.36 10.75
C LYS A 292 -22.66 26.72 10.30
N SER A 293 -22.44 26.92 9.00
CA SER A 293 -22.08 28.24 8.42
C SER A 293 -22.36 28.29 6.92
N THR A 294 -22.63 29.48 6.39
CA THR A 294 -22.79 29.72 4.94
C THR A 294 -21.56 29.30 4.14
N LYS A 295 -20.38 29.38 4.74
CA LYS A 295 -19.13 28.91 4.07
C LYS A 295 -19.12 27.40 3.89
N LEU A 296 -19.61 26.65 4.88
CA LEU A 296 -19.73 25.20 4.79
C LEU A 296 -20.83 24.77 3.83
N GLU A 297 -21.96 25.48 3.81
CA GLU A 297 -23.01 25.30 2.82
C GLU A 297 -22.48 25.50 1.40
N ASN A 298 -21.83 26.62 1.11
CA ASN A 298 -21.22 26.89 -0.20
C ASN A 298 -20.15 25.84 -0.57
N LEU A 299 -19.37 25.36 0.41
CA LEU A 299 -18.39 24.31 0.18
C LEU A 299 -19.07 22.99 -0.18
N ALA A 300 -20.15 22.63 0.53
CA ALA A 300 -20.93 21.43 0.24
C ALA A 300 -21.50 21.48 -1.20
N ASP A 301 -22.10 22.59 -1.57
CA ASP A 301 -22.63 22.82 -2.93
C ASP A 301 -21.54 22.70 -4.00
N SER A 302 -20.33 23.19 -3.70
CA SER A 302 -19.20 23.12 -4.62
C SER A 302 -18.76 21.69 -4.95
N PHE A 303 -19.00 20.74 -4.06
CA PHE A 303 -18.69 19.31 -4.29
C PHE A 303 -19.76 18.60 -5.12
N GLY A 304 -20.90 19.20 -5.40
CA GLY A 304 -21.90 18.66 -6.32
C GLY A 304 -21.31 18.41 -7.72
N LEU A 305 -21.60 17.25 -8.29
CA LEU A 305 -21.24 16.92 -9.67
C LEU A 305 -22.34 17.40 -10.62
N ASN A 306 -21.95 18.10 -11.68
CA ASN A 306 -22.90 18.53 -12.69
C ASN A 306 -23.38 17.36 -13.57
N LYS A 307 -24.48 17.57 -14.30
CA LYS A 307 -25.10 16.51 -15.13
C LYS A 307 -24.14 15.92 -16.18
N TYR A 308 -23.24 16.73 -16.75
CA TYR A 308 -22.27 16.26 -17.74
C TYR A 308 -21.25 15.29 -17.10
N SER A 309 -20.67 15.69 -15.97
CA SER A 309 -19.73 14.84 -15.24
C SER A 309 -20.39 13.52 -14.77
N SER A 310 -21.64 13.58 -14.33
CA SER A 310 -22.42 12.39 -13.94
C SER A 310 -22.62 11.43 -15.09
N SER A 311 -23.00 11.90 -16.28
CA SER A 311 -23.19 11.06 -17.47
C SER A 311 -21.89 10.40 -17.91
N SER A 312 -20.78 11.16 -17.97
CA SER A 312 -19.48 10.60 -18.35
C SER A 312 -18.95 9.56 -17.35
N LEU A 313 -19.25 9.74 -16.06
CA LEU A 313 -18.93 8.73 -15.03
C LEU A 313 -19.78 7.47 -15.19
N GLU A 314 -21.07 7.62 -15.52
CA GLU A 314 -21.98 6.49 -15.75
C GLU A 314 -21.52 5.62 -16.93
N ASP A 315 -21.03 6.24 -18.01
CA ASP A 315 -20.47 5.55 -19.18
C ASP A 315 -19.31 4.61 -18.82
N ILE A 316 -18.56 4.95 -17.77
CA ILE A 316 -17.43 4.13 -17.28
C ILE A 316 -17.77 3.25 -16.08
N GLY A 317 -19.05 3.17 -15.69
CA GLY A 317 -19.52 2.33 -14.59
C GLY A 317 -19.41 2.97 -13.20
N VAL A 318 -19.32 4.30 -13.11
CA VAL A 318 -19.38 5.05 -11.85
C VAL A 318 -20.65 5.90 -11.85
N THR A 319 -21.56 5.65 -10.92
CA THR A 319 -22.84 6.37 -10.83
C THR A 319 -22.84 7.39 -9.70
N VAL A 320 -23.56 8.49 -9.90
CA VAL A 320 -23.79 9.54 -8.91
C VAL A 320 -25.20 9.38 -8.35
N GLY A 321 -25.32 9.10 -7.07
CA GLY A 321 -26.60 9.00 -6.37
C GLY A 321 -27.29 10.37 -6.19
N SER A 322 -28.58 10.35 -5.86
CA SER A 322 -29.34 11.58 -5.56
C SER A 322 -28.80 12.38 -4.37
N ASN A 323 -28.04 11.73 -3.49
CA ASN A 323 -27.34 12.34 -2.36
C ASN A 323 -25.91 12.83 -2.73
N GLY A 324 -25.56 12.86 -4.01
CA GLY A 324 -24.24 13.26 -4.50
C GLY A 324 -23.11 12.25 -4.31
N LYS A 325 -23.37 11.08 -3.70
CA LYS A 325 -22.37 10.05 -3.47
C LYS A 325 -22.09 9.20 -4.71
N LEU A 326 -20.85 8.74 -4.82
CA LEU A 326 -20.40 7.88 -5.91
C LEU A 326 -20.58 6.39 -5.58
N SER A 327 -20.96 5.60 -6.59
CA SER A 327 -20.99 4.15 -6.51
C SER A 327 -20.27 3.55 -7.71
N VAL A 328 -19.41 2.54 -7.49
CA VAL A 328 -18.55 1.95 -8.52
C VAL A 328 -19.02 0.54 -8.85
N ASN A 329 -19.39 0.32 -10.11
CA ASN A 329 -19.62 -1.01 -10.65
C ASN A 329 -18.32 -1.54 -11.26
N GLU A 330 -17.61 -2.39 -10.50
CA GLU A 330 -16.31 -2.94 -10.90
C GLU A 330 -16.35 -3.65 -12.26
N LYS A 331 -17.41 -4.40 -12.53
CA LYS A 331 -17.55 -5.16 -13.79
C LYS A 331 -17.62 -4.20 -14.97
N ASN A 332 -18.49 -3.18 -14.88
CA ASN A 332 -18.65 -2.19 -15.93
C ASN A 332 -17.40 -1.35 -16.12
N LEU A 333 -16.73 -0.95 -15.02
CA LEU A 333 -15.48 -0.22 -15.09
C LEU A 333 -14.36 -1.04 -15.76
N LYS A 334 -14.22 -2.32 -15.45
CA LYS A 334 -13.27 -3.22 -16.16
C LYS A 334 -13.57 -3.33 -17.64
N ILE A 335 -14.85 -3.43 -18.02
CA ILE A 335 -15.28 -3.44 -19.43
C ILE A 335 -14.92 -2.12 -20.10
N ALA A 336 -15.22 -0.98 -19.47
CA ALA A 336 -14.89 0.34 -20.00
C ALA A 336 -13.38 0.52 -20.21
N ILE A 337 -12.55 0.12 -19.23
CA ILE A 337 -11.07 0.15 -19.33
C ILE A 337 -10.60 -0.68 -20.53
N SER A 338 -11.14 -1.89 -20.70
CA SER A 338 -10.74 -2.77 -21.80
C SER A 338 -11.18 -2.26 -23.17
N LYS A 339 -12.33 -1.57 -23.23
CA LYS A 339 -12.91 -1.05 -24.47
C LYS A 339 -12.24 0.25 -24.92
N ASP A 340 -12.07 1.18 -24.01
CA ASP A 340 -11.48 2.50 -24.30
C ASP A 340 -10.78 3.06 -23.04
N TYR A 341 -9.55 2.61 -22.83
CA TYR A 341 -8.72 3.09 -21.73
C TYR A 341 -8.51 4.61 -21.75
N LYS A 342 -8.33 5.18 -22.95
CA LYS A 342 -8.09 6.60 -23.09
C LYS A 342 -9.29 7.40 -22.60
N TYR A 343 -10.50 7.00 -22.96
CA TYR A 343 -11.72 7.62 -22.49
C TYR A 343 -11.84 7.54 -20.95
N VAL A 344 -11.62 6.36 -20.35
CA VAL A 344 -11.63 6.20 -18.89
C VAL A 344 -10.62 7.13 -18.22
N LYS A 345 -9.40 7.19 -18.74
CA LYS A 345 -8.34 8.09 -18.26
C LYS A 345 -8.76 9.55 -18.34
N ASP A 346 -9.38 9.97 -19.45
CA ASP A 346 -9.79 11.35 -19.68
C ASP A 346 -10.97 11.74 -18.77
N VAL A 347 -11.98 10.86 -18.61
CA VAL A 347 -13.13 11.08 -17.72
C VAL A 347 -12.72 11.21 -16.26
N LEU A 348 -11.78 10.41 -15.80
CA LEU A 348 -11.33 10.43 -14.41
C LEU A 348 -10.26 11.51 -14.18
N GLY A 349 -9.22 11.53 -14.98
CA GLY A 349 -7.99 12.24 -14.69
C GLY A 349 -7.56 13.29 -15.70
N GLY A 350 -8.28 13.48 -16.79
CA GLY A 350 -8.03 14.51 -17.77
C GLY A 350 -8.15 15.94 -17.17
N SER A 351 -7.87 16.98 -17.94
CA SER A 351 -7.93 18.38 -17.47
C SER A 351 -9.30 18.74 -16.88
N SER A 352 -10.37 18.22 -17.44
CA SER A 352 -11.75 18.34 -16.96
C SER A 352 -12.26 17.08 -16.27
N GLY A 353 -11.39 16.12 -15.97
CA GLY A 353 -11.75 14.86 -15.35
C GLY A 353 -12.16 15.02 -13.88
N THR A 354 -13.05 14.18 -13.45
CA THR A 354 -13.68 14.28 -12.12
C THR A 354 -12.65 14.28 -10.97
N ALA A 355 -11.66 13.42 -11.00
CA ALA A 355 -10.63 13.37 -9.95
C ALA A 355 -9.72 14.61 -10.00
N ASN A 356 -9.40 15.14 -11.18
CA ASN A 356 -8.59 16.35 -11.30
C ASN A 356 -9.34 17.59 -10.78
N GLN A 357 -10.64 17.73 -11.11
CA GLN A 357 -11.48 18.79 -10.55
C GLN A 357 -11.63 18.67 -9.04
N THR A 358 -11.86 17.44 -8.55
CA THR A 358 -11.95 17.17 -7.10
C THR A 358 -10.66 17.53 -6.39
N TYR A 359 -9.51 17.16 -6.94
CA TYR A 359 -8.20 17.53 -6.39
C TYR A 359 -8.07 19.06 -6.21
N THR A 360 -8.46 19.84 -7.22
CA THR A 360 -8.42 21.30 -7.16
C THR A 360 -9.37 21.84 -6.08
N LYS A 361 -10.61 21.36 -6.05
CA LYS A 361 -11.59 21.76 -5.01
C LYS A 361 -11.09 21.45 -3.60
N VAL A 362 -10.49 20.29 -3.41
CA VAL A 362 -9.90 19.89 -2.12
C VAL A 362 -8.75 20.81 -1.74
N GLN A 363 -7.85 21.12 -2.66
CA GLN A 363 -6.73 22.03 -2.41
C GLN A 363 -7.24 23.43 -2.02
N ASP A 364 -8.22 23.94 -2.74
CA ASP A 364 -8.82 25.25 -2.44
C ASP A 364 -9.52 25.25 -1.08
N ALA A 365 -10.24 24.19 -0.74
CA ALA A 365 -10.89 24.03 0.56
C ALA A 365 -9.87 23.97 1.70
N MET A 366 -8.78 23.21 1.54
CA MET A 366 -7.72 23.10 2.54
C MET A 366 -6.97 24.43 2.74
N ASN A 367 -6.69 25.15 1.65
CA ASN A 367 -6.03 26.46 1.70
C ASN A 367 -6.91 27.53 2.37
N ASN A 368 -8.23 27.42 2.23
CA ASN A 368 -9.22 28.37 2.76
C ASN A 368 -9.94 27.85 4.02
N SER A 369 -9.43 26.80 4.64
CA SER A 369 -10.07 26.13 5.79
C SER A 369 -10.19 27.00 7.05
N LYS A 370 -9.39 28.07 7.13
CA LYS A 370 -9.51 29.07 8.21
C LYS A 370 -10.91 29.71 8.16
N ASN A 371 -11.61 29.67 9.29
CA ASN A 371 -12.95 30.23 9.43
C ASN A 371 -14.10 29.45 8.73
N LEU A 372 -13.93 28.18 8.40
CA LEU A 372 -15.04 27.33 7.98
C LEU A 372 -15.99 27.05 9.17
N TYR A 373 -15.42 26.74 10.32
CA TYR A 373 -16.20 26.57 11.55
C TYR A 373 -16.63 27.94 12.08
N PRO A 374 -17.91 28.13 12.47
CA PRO A 374 -18.40 29.42 12.93
C PRO A 374 -17.62 29.88 14.17
N SER A 375 -17.39 31.19 14.30
CA SER A 375 -16.77 31.76 15.50
C SER A 375 -17.75 31.71 16.68
N PHE A 376 -17.23 31.51 17.88
CA PHE A 376 -18.04 31.61 19.11
C PHE A 376 -18.57 33.04 19.25
N GLN A 377 -19.87 33.18 19.48
CA GLN A 377 -20.50 34.48 19.63
C GLN A 377 -20.98 34.64 21.07
N PHE A 378 -20.65 35.81 21.66
CA PHE A 378 -21.33 36.28 22.89
C PHE A 378 -22.56 37.04 22.46
N THR A 379 -23.74 36.69 23.00
CA THR A 379 -24.98 37.38 22.69
C THR A 379 -25.08 38.69 23.49
N SER A 380 -25.77 39.70 22.92
CA SER A 380 -25.93 41.01 23.54
C SER A 380 -26.71 40.97 24.88
N SER A 381 -27.44 39.89 25.17
CA SER A 381 -28.07 39.66 26.48
C SER A 381 -27.05 39.39 27.61
N ASP A 382 -25.80 39.18 27.27
CA ASP A 382 -24.71 38.97 28.22
C ASP A 382 -24.05 40.30 28.64
N SER A 383 -24.77 41.40 28.62
CA SER A 383 -24.28 42.79 28.90
C SER A 383 -23.59 42.94 30.27
N SER A 384 -23.91 42.13 31.25
CA SER A 384 -23.21 42.05 32.54
C SER A 384 -21.77 41.49 32.40
N ILE A 385 -21.50 40.72 31.35
CA ILE A 385 -20.18 40.11 31.08
C ILE A 385 -19.32 41.07 30.23
N HIS A 386 -19.92 41.94 29.42
CA HIS A 386 -19.20 42.93 28.58
C HIS A 386 -18.46 44.02 29.39
N SER A 387 -18.83 44.23 30.65
CA SER A 387 -18.13 45.18 31.54
C SER A 387 -16.70 44.70 31.93
N TYR A 388 -16.37 43.45 31.67
CA TYR A 388 -15.04 42.89 31.95
C TYR A 388 -14.21 42.77 30.68
N ASN A 389 -13.36 43.76 30.41
CA ASN A 389 -12.42 43.79 29.29
C ASN A 389 -11.49 42.57 29.16
N ASN A 390 -11.49 41.68 30.16
CA ASN A 390 -10.65 40.47 30.15
C ASN A 390 -11.20 39.31 29.32
N ILE A 391 -12.53 39.20 29.09
CA ILE A 391 -13.10 38.07 28.36
C ILE A 391 -12.79 38.19 26.86
N ASN A 392 -12.85 39.40 26.29
CA ASN A 392 -12.48 39.65 24.92
C ASN A 392 -10.98 39.38 24.66
N ASN A 393 -10.13 39.62 25.68
CA ASN A 393 -8.70 39.33 25.60
C ASN A 393 -8.42 37.79 25.64
N ILE A 394 -9.17 37.04 26.43
CA ILE A 394 -9.08 35.57 26.47
C ILE A 394 -9.53 34.96 25.14
N TYR A 395 -10.61 35.47 24.56
CA TYR A 395 -11.14 35.03 23.29
C TYR A 395 -10.18 35.34 22.13
N GLY A 396 -9.56 36.51 22.10
CA GLY A 396 -8.55 36.90 21.12
C GLY A 396 -7.28 36.03 21.20
N GLN A 397 -6.81 35.75 22.39
CA GLN A 397 -5.66 34.86 22.62
C GLN A 397 -6.00 33.41 22.25
N TYR A 398 -7.20 32.95 22.58
CA TYR A 398 -7.65 31.59 22.25
C TYR A 398 -7.74 31.38 20.72
N ASN A 399 -8.32 32.33 19.99
CA ASN A 399 -8.39 32.29 18.53
C ASN A 399 -6.99 32.37 17.88
N SER A 400 -6.07 33.17 18.43
CA SER A 400 -4.71 33.26 17.90
C SER A 400 -3.87 31.99 18.15
N MET A 401 -4.06 31.35 19.30
CA MET A 401 -3.41 30.06 19.60
C MET A 401 -3.96 28.91 18.73
N TYR A 402 -5.26 28.94 18.45
CA TYR A 402 -5.91 27.92 17.63
C TYR A 402 -5.53 28.06 16.16
N SER A 403 -5.44 29.27 15.65
CA SER A 403 -5.07 29.53 14.26
C SER A 403 -3.58 29.28 13.96
N SER A 404 -2.70 29.35 14.95
CA SER A 404 -1.26 29.17 14.77
C SER A 404 -0.77 27.73 15.00
N GLY A 405 -1.46 26.93 15.81
CA GLY A 405 -0.96 25.62 16.25
C GLY A 405 -1.47 24.42 15.48
N VAL A 406 -2.70 24.45 14.98
CA VAL A 406 -3.32 23.27 14.33
C VAL A 406 -2.89 23.12 12.86
N PHE A 407 -2.57 24.22 12.19
CA PHE A 407 -2.20 24.18 10.78
C PHE A 407 -0.70 24.00 10.49
N LEU A 408 0.18 24.30 11.44
CA LEU A 408 1.64 24.09 11.24
C LEU A 408 2.05 22.62 11.34
N ASN A 409 1.34 21.79 12.14
CA ASN A 409 1.63 20.36 12.26
C ASN A 409 1.02 19.48 11.14
N SER A 410 0.18 20.02 10.29
CA SER A 410 -0.42 19.28 9.17
C SER A 410 0.27 19.53 7.82
N LEU A 411 1.30 20.41 7.80
CA LEU A 411 2.09 20.74 6.61
C LEU A 411 3.53 20.18 6.65
N ILE A 412 3.91 19.50 7.73
CA ILE A 412 5.13 18.69 7.86
C ILE A 412 4.71 17.23 7.83
#